data_536d1fc4131fe33745270509877d94bd
#
_entry.id   536d1fc4131fe33745270509877d94bd
#
_cell.length_a   1.000
_cell.length_b   1.000
_cell.length_c   1.000
_cell.angle_alpha   90.00
_cell.angle_beta   90.00
_cell.angle_gamma   90.00
#
_symmetry.space_group_name_H-M   'P 1'
#
loop_
_entity.id
_entity.type
_entity.pdbx_description
1 polymer ?
#
loop_
_entity_poly.entity_id
_entity_poly.type
_entity_poly.pdbx_seq_one_letter_code
_entity_poly.pdbx_strand_id
1 'polypeptide(L)'
;MIQKSYENGDKGKLYLIPTPIGNLEDITLRSINTLKEVDIVFAEDTRETLNLLKYYKISKKIESCHKYSEMKNKDKIISILLSGKNIGYVTDRGTPLISDPGNVIVEECIKNGISVIALPGPNALLPAINMSGLSNEKFLFYGFLNSKKSQAKKELENIKNIEYTIIFYESPFRILDTLKLIYDIFGNRKVAIVREISKLYEEVNRNELSNIIENFTPIKGEIVLIVEGNKEKKENIDYKEEIKYFIDMGYSKRDAIKKVSEIYNISKNKIYNEYKEE
;
A
#
# COMPACT_ATOMS: atom_id res chain seq x y z
N MET A 1 2.97 -13.58 -21.18
CA MET A 1 2.09 -12.90 -22.17
C MET A 1 2.54 -11.44 -22.28
N ILE A 2 2.65 -10.90 -23.49
CA ILE A 2 2.98 -9.49 -23.73
C ILE A 2 1.67 -8.77 -24.06
N GLN A 3 1.31 -7.73 -23.30
CA GLN A 3 0.18 -6.86 -23.60
C GLN A 3 0.69 -5.61 -24.34
N LYS A 4 0.09 -5.32 -25.47
CA LYS A 4 0.34 -4.11 -26.26
C LYS A 4 -0.93 -3.27 -26.30
N SER A 5 -1.07 -2.34 -25.36
CA SER A 5 -2.32 -1.57 -25.15
C SER A 5 -2.69 -0.67 -26.33
N TYR A 6 -1.76 -0.40 -27.25
CA TYR A 6 -1.98 0.38 -28.48
C TYR A 6 -2.57 -0.44 -29.62
N GLU A 7 -2.49 -1.77 -29.55
CA GLU A 7 -3.10 -2.61 -30.59
C GLU A 7 -4.61 -2.70 -30.37
N ASN A 8 -5.37 -2.54 -31.46
CA ASN A 8 -6.80 -2.76 -31.47
C ASN A 8 -7.05 -4.21 -31.87
N GLY A 9 -7.56 -5.00 -30.92
CA GLY A 9 -8.03 -6.37 -31.16
C GLY A 9 -9.55 -6.43 -31.19
N ASP A 10 -10.11 -7.65 -31.37
CA ASP A 10 -11.55 -7.89 -31.37
C ASP A 10 -12.17 -7.79 -29.97
N LYS A 11 -11.34 -7.77 -28.92
CA LYS A 11 -11.77 -7.65 -27.52
C LYS A 11 -11.75 -6.20 -27.06
N GLY A 12 -12.70 -5.85 -26.18
CA GLY A 12 -12.65 -4.60 -25.45
C GLY A 12 -11.52 -4.55 -24.43
N LYS A 13 -11.31 -3.39 -23.83
CA LYS A 13 -10.26 -3.11 -22.85
C LYS A 13 -10.88 -2.77 -21.50
N LEU A 14 -10.25 -3.24 -20.42
CA LEU A 14 -10.57 -2.84 -19.04
C LEU A 14 -9.71 -1.62 -18.67
N TYR A 15 -10.36 -0.50 -18.37
CA TYR A 15 -9.69 0.71 -17.91
C TYR A 15 -9.89 0.87 -16.40
N LEU A 16 -8.79 0.84 -15.64
CA LEU A 16 -8.79 1.20 -14.23
C LEU A 16 -8.64 2.72 -14.15
N ILE A 17 -9.71 3.40 -13.74
CA ILE A 17 -9.81 4.87 -13.85
C ILE A 17 -9.78 5.47 -12.45
N PRO A 18 -8.72 6.20 -12.06
CA PRO A 18 -8.67 6.91 -10.80
C PRO A 18 -9.71 8.03 -10.71
N THR A 19 -10.33 8.15 -9.53
CA THR A 19 -11.29 9.18 -9.18
C THR A 19 -10.70 10.16 -8.15
N PRO A 20 -11.24 11.37 -7.99
CA PRO A 20 -10.77 12.33 -6.99
C PRO A 20 -10.84 11.77 -5.56
N ILE A 21 -9.90 12.17 -4.71
CA ILE A 21 -9.85 11.78 -3.29
C ILE A 21 -10.48 12.83 -2.35
N GLY A 22 -11.01 13.91 -2.90
CA GLY A 22 -11.63 14.97 -2.11
C GLY A 22 -11.75 16.30 -2.83
N ASN A 23 -10.92 16.53 -3.86
CA ASN A 23 -10.99 17.69 -4.74
C ASN A 23 -11.27 17.24 -6.17
N LEU A 24 -12.39 17.68 -6.74
CA LEU A 24 -12.78 17.29 -8.09
C LEU A 24 -11.76 17.71 -9.15
N GLU A 25 -10.99 18.78 -8.92
CA GLU A 25 -9.97 19.26 -9.85
C GLU A 25 -8.76 18.31 -9.99
N ASP A 26 -8.60 17.35 -9.08
CA ASP A 26 -7.49 16.38 -9.14
C ASP A 26 -7.71 15.29 -10.20
N ILE A 27 -8.89 15.18 -10.79
CA ILE A 27 -9.12 14.20 -11.85
C ILE A 27 -8.29 14.54 -13.09
N THR A 28 -7.71 13.53 -13.72
CA THR A 28 -6.95 13.78 -14.96
C THR A 28 -7.88 13.96 -16.16
N LEU A 29 -7.48 14.78 -17.11
CA LEU A 29 -8.18 14.92 -18.40
C LEU A 29 -8.34 13.57 -19.11
N ARG A 30 -7.34 12.69 -18.98
CA ARG A 30 -7.40 11.34 -19.54
C ARG A 30 -8.48 10.49 -18.86
N SER A 31 -8.64 10.58 -17.54
CA SER A 31 -9.74 9.90 -16.83
C SER A 31 -11.10 10.37 -17.32
N ILE A 32 -11.29 11.69 -17.47
CA ILE A 32 -12.53 12.27 -17.99
C ILE A 32 -12.82 11.79 -19.42
N ASN A 33 -11.84 11.82 -20.30
CA ASN A 33 -12.01 11.36 -21.68
C ASN A 33 -12.30 9.87 -21.76
N THR A 34 -11.57 9.04 -20.99
CA THR A 34 -11.81 7.60 -20.94
C THR A 34 -13.21 7.29 -20.41
N LEU A 35 -13.71 8.00 -19.37
CA LEU A 35 -15.07 7.86 -18.88
C LEU A 35 -16.13 8.20 -19.96
N LYS A 36 -15.84 9.12 -20.88
CA LYS A 36 -16.70 9.43 -22.02
C LYS A 36 -16.65 8.35 -23.11
N GLU A 37 -15.54 7.67 -23.28
CA GLU A 37 -15.30 6.72 -24.38
C GLU A 37 -15.75 5.29 -24.07
N VAL A 38 -15.59 4.81 -22.81
CA VAL A 38 -15.99 3.45 -22.42
C VAL A 38 -17.49 3.21 -22.62
N ASP A 39 -17.89 1.96 -22.88
CA ASP A 39 -19.30 1.60 -23.09
C ASP A 39 -20.08 1.52 -21.80
N ILE A 40 -19.44 1.09 -20.71
CA ILE A 40 -20.05 0.90 -19.40
C ILE A 40 -19.04 1.18 -18.29
N VAL A 41 -19.51 1.69 -17.16
CA VAL A 41 -18.70 1.91 -15.96
C VAL A 41 -19.15 0.94 -14.86
N PHE A 42 -18.19 0.19 -14.31
CA PHE A 42 -18.39 -0.58 -13.07
C PHE A 42 -17.81 0.21 -11.90
N ALA A 43 -18.60 0.33 -10.84
CA ALA A 43 -18.32 1.19 -9.71
C ALA A 43 -18.54 0.47 -8.38
N GLU A 44 -17.77 0.81 -7.35
CA GLU A 44 -17.96 0.32 -5.99
C GLU A 44 -19.29 0.85 -5.41
N ASP A 45 -19.45 2.17 -5.33
CA ASP A 45 -20.74 2.83 -5.08
C ASP A 45 -21.21 3.59 -6.33
N THR A 46 -22.31 3.12 -6.90
CA THR A 46 -22.90 3.72 -8.11
C THR A 46 -23.43 5.13 -7.88
N ARG A 47 -23.77 5.51 -6.64
CA ARG A 47 -24.31 6.84 -6.29
C ARG A 47 -23.18 7.87 -6.31
N GLU A 48 -22.03 7.56 -5.70
CA GLU A 48 -20.84 8.42 -5.73
C GLU A 48 -20.36 8.62 -7.16
N THR A 49 -20.25 7.53 -7.92
CA THR A 49 -19.86 7.59 -9.34
C THR A 49 -20.86 8.39 -10.18
N LEU A 50 -22.18 8.25 -9.94
CA LEU A 50 -23.18 9.06 -10.64
C LEU A 50 -23.02 10.55 -10.37
N ASN A 51 -22.73 10.94 -9.12
CA ASN A 51 -22.48 12.34 -8.77
C ASN A 51 -21.24 12.88 -9.49
N LEU A 52 -20.16 12.10 -9.52
CA LEU A 52 -18.93 12.43 -10.26
C LEU A 52 -19.22 12.64 -11.76
N LEU A 53 -19.89 11.67 -12.39
CA LEU A 53 -20.23 11.77 -13.82
C LEU A 53 -21.14 12.96 -14.14
N LYS A 54 -22.12 13.25 -13.28
CA LYS A 54 -22.99 14.44 -13.44
C LYS A 54 -22.20 15.73 -13.40
N TYR A 55 -21.24 15.86 -12.47
CA TYR A 55 -20.40 17.06 -12.37
C TYR A 55 -19.62 17.31 -13.66
N TYR A 56 -19.07 16.27 -14.29
CA TYR A 56 -18.34 16.37 -15.56
C TYR A 56 -19.24 16.30 -16.80
N LYS A 57 -20.58 16.31 -16.62
CA LYS A 57 -21.57 16.23 -17.71
C LYS A 57 -21.37 14.98 -18.59
N ILE A 58 -21.08 13.86 -17.95
CA ILE A 58 -20.88 12.55 -18.60
C ILE A 58 -22.16 11.71 -18.35
N SER A 59 -22.74 11.18 -19.44
CA SER A 59 -23.86 10.24 -19.36
C SER A 59 -23.39 8.84 -19.75
N LYS A 60 -23.34 7.92 -18.78
CA LYS A 60 -22.91 6.53 -18.98
C LYS A 60 -23.77 5.57 -18.19
N LYS A 61 -23.86 4.34 -18.68
CA LYS A 61 -24.41 3.24 -17.92
C LYS A 61 -23.45 2.89 -16.81
N ILE A 62 -23.94 2.85 -15.57
CA ILE A 62 -23.18 2.46 -14.39
C ILE A 62 -23.74 1.16 -13.84
N GLU A 63 -22.87 0.23 -13.48
CA GLU A 63 -23.23 -1.01 -12.78
C GLU A 63 -22.40 -1.16 -11.52
N SER A 64 -22.99 -1.76 -10.46
CA SER A 64 -22.29 -1.95 -9.19
C SER A 64 -21.33 -3.14 -9.25
N CYS A 65 -20.11 -2.92 -8.73
CA CYS A 65 -19.11 -3.96 -8.52
C CYS A 65 -18.30 -3.68 -7.24
N HIS A 66 -18.87 -4.01 -6.09
CA HIS A 66 -18.22 -3.90 -4.79
C HIS A 66 -17.61 -5.24 -4.36
N LYS A 67 -16.79 -5.25 -3.33
CA LYS A 67 -16.02 -6.40 -2.82
C LYS A 67 -16.83 -7.71 -2.73
N TYR A 68 -18.09 -7.64 -2.27
CA TYR A 68 -18.93 -8.84 -2.12
C TYR A 68 -19.61 -9.29 -3.42
N SER A 69 -19.68 -8.41 -4.42
CA SER A 69 -20.28 -8.72 -5.73
C SER A 69 -19.26 -8.98 -6.83
N GLU A 70 -17.97 -8.79 -6.57
CA GLU A 70 -16.90 -8.95 -7.54
C GLU A 70 -16.92 -10.34 -8.21
N MET A 71 -17.05 -11.41 -7.41
CA MET A 71 -17.14 -12.78 -7.93
C MET A 71 -18.37 -13.02 -8.83
N LYS A 72 -19.51 -12.40 -8.51
CA LYS A 72 -20.72 -12.51 -9.32
C LYS A 72 -20.63 -11.71 -10.62
N ASN A 73 -19.97 -10.55 -10.57
CA ASN A 73 -19.84 -9.68 -11.73
C ASN A 73 -18.71 -10.09 -12.67
N LYS A 74 -17.77 -10.89 -12.21
CA LYS A 74 -16.60 -11.33 -12.96
C LYS A 74 -16.98 -11.86 -14.35
N ASP A 75 -17.83 -12.88 -14.40
CA ASP A 75 -18.20 -13.53 -15.68
C ASP A 75 -18.94 -12.57 -16.62
N LYS A 76 -19.76 -11.69 -16.07
CA LYS A 76 -20.46 -10.65 -16.83
C LYS A 76 -19.49 -9.63 -17.43
N ILE A 77 -18.54 -9.15 -16.63
CA ILE A 77 -17.50 -8.20 -17.06
C ILE A 77 -16.66 -8.82 -18.19
N ILE A 78 -16.21 -10.06 -18.00
CA ILE A 78 -15.44 -10.78 -19.02
C ILE A 78 -16.25 -10.97 -20.31
N SER A 79 -17.51 -11.36 -20.22
CA SER A 79 -18.38 -11.52 -21.39
C SER A 79 -18.54 -10.20 -22.17
N ILE A 80 -18.72 -9.07 -21.48
CA ILE A 80 -18.82 -7.76 -22.11
C ILE A 80 -17.51 -7.39 -22.82
N LEU A 81 -16.36 -7.59 -22.17
CA LEU A 81 -15.06 -7.32 -22.76
C LEU A 81 -14.76 -8.23 -23.97
N LEU A 82 -15.11 -9.51 -23.90
CA LEU A 82 -14.97 -10.45 -25.03
C LEU A 82 -15.89 -10.08 -26.21
N SER A 83 -16.99 -9.36 -25.99
CA SER A 83 -17.85 -8.85 -27.05
C SER A 83 -17.33 -7.57 -27.74
N GLY A 84 -16.11 -7.13 -27.41
CA GLY A 84 -15.46 -5.95 -28.00
C GLY A 84 -15.78 -4.63 -27.31
N LYS A 85 -16.57 -4.63 -26.23
CA LYS A 85 -16.94 -3.41 -25.49
C LYS A 85 -15.92 -3.05 -24.43
N ASN A 86 -15.61 -1.77 -24.31
CA ASN A 86 -14.70 -1.22 -23.31
C ASN A 86 -15.41 -0.99 -21.97
N ILE A 87 -14.71 -1.31 -20.88
CA ILE A 87 -15.23 -1.09 -19.52
C ILE A 87 -14.31 -0.13 -18.76
N GLY A 88 -14.91 0.88 -18.11
CA GLY A 88 -14.27 1.66 -17.05
C GLY A 88 -14.56 1.02 -15.69
N TYR A 89 -13.53 0.81 -14.90
CA TYR A 89 -13.63 0.36 -13.51
C TYR A 89 -13.16 1.46 -12.59
N VAL A 90 -14.02 1.90 -11.68
CA VAL A 90 -13.76 2.97 -10.72
C VAL A 90 -14.02 2.49 -9.30
N THR A 91 -13.30 3.05 -8.34
CA THR A 91 -13.58 2.97 -6.90
C THR A 91 -14.16 4.29 -6.42
N ASP A 92 -14.64 4.35 -5.20
CA ASP A 92 -15.26 5.54 -4.67
C ASP A 92 -14.30 6.72 -4.65
N ARG A 93 -13.01 6.45 -4.32
CA ARG A 93 -11.97 7.47 -4.23
C ARG A 93 -10.58 6.93 -4.59
N GLY A 94 -9.85 7.69 -5.39
CA GLY A 94 -8.45 7.38 -5.73
C GLY A 94 -8.27 6.34 -6.81
N THR A 95 -7.15 5.64 -6.73
CA THR A 95 -6.72 4.65 -7.72
C THR A 95 -7.30 3.28 -7.42
N PRO A 96 -8.07 2.68 -8.34
CA PRO A 96 -8.62 1.33 -8.16
C PRO A 96 -7.57 0.28 -7.77
N LEU A 97 -7.96 -0.72 -7.01
CA LEU A 97 -7.15 -1.84 -6.51
C LEU A 97 -6.15 -1.49 -5.39
N ILE A 98 -5.93 -0.22 -5.10
CA ILE A 98 -5.04 0.21 -4.02
C ILE A 98 -5.80 0.27 -2.71
N SER A 99 -5.84 -0.84 -1.98
CA SER A 99 -6.70 -1.11 -0.81
C SER A 99 -8.18 -1.28 -1.12
N ASP A 100 -8.52 -1.40 -2.41
CA ASP A 100 -9.87 -1.47 -2.97
C ASP A 100 -10.09 -2.78 -3.73
N PRO A 101 -11.36 -3.17 -4.04
CA PRO A 101 -11.67 -4.34 -4.83
C PRO A 101 -11.23 -4.19 -6.31
N GLY A 102 -11.17 -5.32 -7.04
CA GLY A 102 -10.90 -5.37 -8.48
C GLY A 102 -9.83 -6.38 -8.90
N ASN A 103 -9.03 -6.91 -7.96
CA ASN A 103 -7.94 -7.83 -8.28
C ASN A 103 -8.43 -9.10 -9.02
N VAL A 104 -9.54 -9.69 -8.60
CA VAL A 104 -10.09 -10.89 -9.22
C VAL A 104 -10.48 -10.62 -10.68
N ILE A 105 -11.03 -9.43 -10.96
CA ILE A 105 -11.40 -9.03 -12.32
C ILE A 105 -10.17 -8.83 -13.19
N VAL A 106 -9.13 -8.18 -12.67
CA VAL A 106 -7.87 -7.97 -13.39
C VAL A 106 -7.20 -9.31 -13.73
N GLU A 107 -7.11 -10.21 -12.75
CA GLU A 107 -6.56 -11.55 -12.96
C GLU A 107 -7.32 -12.30 -14.06
N GLU A 108 -8.65 -12.25 -14.04
CA GLU A 108 -9.48 -12.93 -15.02
C GLU A 108 -9.36 -12.29 -16.41
N CYS A 109 -9.26 -10.96 -16.50
CA CYS A 109 -8.96 -10.28 -17.76
C CYS A 109 -7.63 -10.77 -18.35
N ILE A 110 -6.58 -10.84 -17.54
CA ILE A 110 -5.26 -11.32 -17.97
C ILE A 110 -5.34 -12.77 -18.50
N LYS A 111 -6.01 -13.67 -17.76
CA LYS A 111 -6.20 -15.06 -18.18
C LYS A 111 -6.91 -15.18 -19.54
N ASN A 112 -7.87 -14.28 -19.80
CA ASN A 112 -8.63 -14.25 -21.05
C ASN A 112 -7.94 -13.43 -22.17
N GLY A 113 -6.71 -12.95 -21.97
CA GLY A 113 -5.98 -12.14 -22.94
C GLY A 113 -6.66 -10.79 -23.23
N ILE A 114 -7.36 -10.22 -22.25
CA ILE A 114 -8.01 -8.91 -22.32
C ILE A 114 -7.02 -7.87 -21.78
N SER A 115 -6.85 -6.77 -22.51
CA SER A 115 -5.95 -5.69 -22.10
C SER A 115 -6.51 -4.94 -20.90
N VAL A 116 -5.68 -4.80 -19.84
CA VAL A 116 -5.95 -3.99 -18.66
C VAL A 116 -5.11 -2.72 -18.72
N ILE A 117 -5.73 -1.57 -18.67
CA ILE A 117 -5.08 -0.26 -18.76
C ILE A 117 -5.32 0.51 -17.47
N ALA A 118 -4.29 0.64 -16.65
CA ALA A 118 -4.34 1.49 -15.47
C ALA A 118 -3.96 2.93 -15.84
N LEU A 119 -4.84 3.87 -15.55
CA LEU A 119 -4.57 5.29 -15.77
C LEU A 119 -3.81 5.86 -14.57
N PRO A 120 -2.77 6.69 -14.77
CA PRO A 120 -2.22 7.52 -13.71
C PRO A 120 -3.27 8.49 -13.16
N GLY A 121 -3.28 8.72 -11.85
CA GLY A 121 -4.25 9.65 -11.28
C GLY A 121 -4.17 9.77 -9.76
N PRO A 122 -5.19 10.41 -9.17
CA PRO A 122 -5.22 10.70 -7.75
C PRO A 122 -5.05 9.47 -6.88
N ASN A 123 -4.28 9.63 -5.81
CA ASN A 123 -4.12 8.69 -4.71
C ASN A 123 -3.65 9.44 -3.47
N ALA A 124 -3.92 8.91 -2.28
CA ALA A 124 -3.52 9.57 -1.05
C ALA A 124 -2.06 9.28 -0.65
N LEU A 125 -1.52 8.16 -1.08
CA LEU A 125 -0.22 7.64 -0.65
C LEU A 125 0.96 8.54 -1.08
N LEU A 126 1.02 8.97 -2.36
CA LEU A 126 2.14 9.77 -2.87
C LEU A 126 2.15 11.21 -2.32
N PRO A 127 1.04 11.97 -2.28
CA PRO A 127 1.03 13.25 -1.60
C PRO A 127 1.41 13.13 -0.12
N ALA A 128 0.91 12.11 0.58
CA ALA A 128 1.21 11.91 2.00
C ALA A 128 2.70 11.72 2.27
N ILE A 129 3.38 10.83 1.53
CA ILE A 129 4.83 10.63 1.72
C ILE A 129 5.62 11.89 1.39
N ASN A 130 5.24 12.63 0.35
CA ASN A 130 5.90 13.88 -0.03
C ASN A 130 5.74 14.97 1.04
N MET A 131 4.58 15.03 1.71
CA MET A 131 4.31 15.97 2.80
C MET A 131 4.88 15.51 4.14
N SER A 132 5.26 14.24 4.30
CA SER A 132 5.65 13.67 5.61
C SER A 132 6.92 14.28 6.20
N GLY A 133 7.87 14.70 5.35
CA GLY A 133 9.24 15.06 5.76
C GLY A 133 10.11 13.86 6.13
N LEU A 134 9.62 12.62 5.95
CA LEU A 134 10.39 11.39 6.08
C LEU A 134 11.01 10.99 4.75
N SER A 135 11.97 10.06 4.76
CA SER A 135 12.62 9.59 3.54
C SER A 135 11.61 8.98 2.57
N ASN A 136 11.63 9.44 1.33
CA ASN A 136 10.78 8.98 0.24
C ASN A 136 11.55 8.23 -0.86
N GLU A 137 12.86 8.01 -0.70
CA GLU A 137 13.68 7.26 -1.66
C GLU A 137 13.23 5.80 -1.78
N LYS A 138 12.96 5.20 -0.62
CA LYS A 138 12.44 3.84 -0.51
C LYS A 138 11.36 3.81 0.54
N PHE A 139 10.21 3.25 0.20
CA PHE A 139 9.10 3.11 1.14
C PHE A 139 8.31 1.83 0.87
N LEU A 140 7.67 1.35 1.92
CA LEU A 140 6.70 0.27 1.87
C LEU A 140 5.30 0.85 2.04
N PHE A 141 4.43 0.66 1.05
CA PHE A 141 3.00 0.86 1.26
C PHE A 141 2.41 -0.44 1.81
N TYR A 142 1.94 -0.39 3.04
CA TYR A 142 1.33 -1.54 3.72
C TYR A 142 -0.18 -1.60 3.52
N GLY A 143 -0.84 -0.44 3.42
CA GLY A 143 -2.29 -0.33 3.42
C GLY A 143 -2.87 -0.36 4.83
N PHE A 144 -4.06 -0.97 5.02
CA PHE A 144 -4.69 -1.07 6.33
C PHE A 144 -4.16 -2.25 7.14
N LEU A 145 -3.87 -2.00 8.42
CA LEU A 145 -3.64 -3.07 9.38
C LEU A 145 -4.94 -3.84 9.67
N ASN A 146 -4.79 -5.12 9.98
CA ASN A 146 -5.93 -5.95 10.36
C ASN A 146 -6.72 -5.32 11.52
N SER A 147 -8.05 -5.41 11.46
CA SER A 147 -8.93 -4.86 12.50
C SER A 147 -8.81 -5.59 13.84
N LYS A 148 -8.40 -6.88 13.83
CA LYS A 148 -8.14 -7.64 15.05
C LYS A 148 -6.75 -7.30 15.59
N LYS A 149 -6.67 -6.74 16.81
CA LYS A 149 -5.42 -6.29 17.46
C LYS A 149 -4.32 -7.36 17.46
N SER A 150 -4.67 -8.64 17.71
CA SER A 150 -3.70 -9.74 17.74
C SER A 150 -3.08 -10.02 16.35
N GLN A 151 -3.83 -9.84 15.28
CA GLN A 151 -3.32 -9.98 13.91
C GLN A 151 -2.49 -8.76 13.52
N ALA A 152 -2.99 -7.54 13.79
CA ALA A 152 -2.23 -6.31 13.57
C ALA A 152 -0.86 -6.34 14.28
N LYS A 153 -0.82 -6.89 15.52
CA LYS A 153 0.45 -7.10 16.23
C LYS A 153 1.41 -8.00 15.46
N LYS A 154 0.94 -9.15 14.95
CA LYS A 154 1.76 -10.06 14.16
C LYS A 154 2.24 -9.41 12.86
N GLU A 155 1.37 -8.67 12.19
CA GLU A 155 1.71 -7.93 10.98
C GLU A 155 2.83 -6.93 11.24
N LEU A 156 2.74 -6.14 12.32
CA LEU A 156 3.77 -5.18 12.71
C LEU A 156 5.08 -5.86 13.10
N GLU A 157 5.04 -6.95 13.87
CA GLU A 157 6.24 -7.72 14.22
C GLU A 157 7.03 -8.19 12.99
N ASN A 158 6.33 -8.57 11.91
CA ASN A 158 6.96 -9.02 10.68
C ASN A 158 7.69 -7.89 9.91
N ILE A 159 7.30 -6.65 10.13
CA ILE A 159 7.84 -5.49 9.39
C ILE A 159 8.64 -4.53 10.25
N LYS A 160 8.81 -4.77 11.55
CA LYS A 160 9.48 -3.85 12.48
C LYS A 160 10.93 -3.53 12.12
N ASN A 161 11.61 -4.45 11.44
CA ASN A 161 13.00 -4.33 11.05
C ASN A 161 13.21 -3.70 9.65
N ILE A 162 12.14 -3.27 8.99
CA ILE A 162 12.23 -2.63 7.68
C ILE A 162 12.88 -1.26 7.85
N GLU A 163 13.97 -1.03 7.09
CA GLU A 163 14.76 0.20 7.12
C GLU A 163 14.12 1.35 6.32
N TYR A 164 13.06 1.05 5.55
CA TYR A 164 12.36 2.02 4.70
C TYR A 164 11.18 2.64 5.42
N THR A 165 10.78 3.84 5.00
CA THR A 165 9.54 4.47 5.47
C THR A 165 8.34 3.57 5.17
N ILE A 166 7.44 3.42 6.14
CA ILE A 166 6.24 2.58 6.03
C ILE A 166 5.01 3.46 6.03
N ILE A 167 4.10 3.21 5.09
CA ILE A 167 2.88 3.98 4.89
C ILE A 167 1.68 3.08 5.17
N PHE A 168 0.82 3.52 6.08
CA PHE A 168 -0.44 2.87 6.41
C PHE A 168 -1.62 3.77 6.05
N TYR A 169 -2.72 3.18 5.60
CA TYR A 169 -4.02 3.81 5.67
C TYR A 169 -4.64 3.50 7.04
N GLU A 170 -5.29 4.47 7.66
CA GLU A 170 -5.90 4.23 8.96
C GLU A 170 -7.19 5.04 9.15
N SER A 171 -8.04 4.50 9.99
CA SER A 171 -9.31 5.12 10.37
C SER A 171 -9.13 6.07 11.56
N PRO A 172 -9.86 7.20 11.61
CA PRO A 172 -9.83 8.13 12.74
C PRO A 172 -10.25 7.48 14.07
N PHE A 173 -11.05 6.40 14.00
CA PHE A 173 -11.50 5.66 15.19
C PHE A 173 -10.43 4.71 15.75
N ARG A 174 -9.43 4.35 14.95
CA ARG A 174 -8.40 3.36 15.31
C ARG A 174 -7.01 3.98 15.48
N ILE A 175 -6.79 5.17 14.97
CA ILE A 175 -5.46 5.76 14.87
C ILE A 175 -4.69 5.76 16.19
N LEU A 176 -5.31 6.15 17.31
CA LEU A 176 -4.63 6.16 18.61
C LEU A 176 -4.18 4.78 19.06
N ASP A 177 -5.03 3.75 18.88
CA ASP A 177 -4.68 2.38 19.24
C ASP A 177 -3.57 1.84 18.33
N THR A 178 -3.61 2.20 17.04
CA THR A 178 -2.57 1.86 16.06
C THR A 178 -1.24 2.51 16.41
N LEU A 179 -1.23 3.80 16.78
CA LEU A 179 -0.01 4.51 17.22
C LEU A 179 0.61 3.85 18.46
N LYS A 180 -0.21 3.52 19.47
CA LYS A 180 0.26 2.80 20.67
C LYS A 180 0.83 1.44 20.33
N LEU A 181 0.18 0.68 19.46
CA LEU A 181 0.65 -0.64 19.03
C LEU A 181 1.97 -0.55 18.25
N ILE A 182 2.13 0.46 17.41
CA ILE A 182 3.39 0.73 16.69
C ILE A 182 4.48 1.11 17.70
N TYR A 183 4.18 1.96 18.68
CA TYR A 183 5.14 2.34 19.72
C TYR A 183 5.63 1.13 20.51
N ASP A 184 4.72 0.24 20.91
CA ASP A 184 5.05 -0.97 21.67
C ASP A 184 5.97 -1.92 20.89
N ILE A 185 5.88 -1.95 19.56
CA ILE A 185 6.58 -2.92 18.70
C ILE A 185 7.81 -2.32 18.02
N PHE A 186 7.70 -1.09 17.53
CA PHE A 186 8.77 -0.43 16.77
C PHE A 186 9.64 0.48 17.65
N GLY A 187 9.21 0.78 18.87
CA GLY A 187 9.81 1.83 19.70
C GLY A 187 9.43 3.23 19.23
N ASN A 188 10.13 4.24 19.79
CA ASN A 188 9.87 5.63 19.46
C ASN A 188 10.51 5.99 18.12
N ARG A 189 9.69 6.25 17.11
CA ARG A 189 10.12 6.66 15.76
C ARG A 189 9.45 7.97 15.37
N LYS A 190 10.04 8.67 14.40
CA LYS A 190 9.37 9.79 13.76
C LYS A 190 8.19 9.30 12.94
N VAL A 191 7.09 10.04 13.04
CA VAL A 191 5.87 9.75 12.28
C VAL A 191 5.28 11.03 11.71
N ALA A 192 4.49 10.87 10.67
CA ALA A 192 3.63 11.91 10.14
C ALA A 192 2.21 11.37 10.00
N ILE A 193 1.24 12.10 10.55
CA ILE A 193 -0.19 11.85 10.34
C ILE A 193 -0.65 12.89 9.34
N VAL A 194 -1.02 12.43 8.14
CA VAL A 194 -1.57 13.29 7.08
C VAL A 194 -3.04 12.98 6.94
N ARG A 195 -3.88 13.98 7.08
CA ARG A 195 -5.33 13.82 7.02
C ARG A 195 -5.99 14.74 6.03
N GLU A 196 -7.14 14.32 5.49
CA GLU A 196 -7.99 15.11 4.62
C GLU A 196 -7.24 15.70 3.42
N ILE A 197 -6.33 14.90 2.83
CA ILE A 197 -5.50 15.29 1.68
C ILE A 197 -6.38 15.81 0.55
N SER A 198 -5.97 16.94 -0.05
CA SER A 198 -6.67 17.62 -1.15
C SER A 198 -8.02 18.24 -0.77
N LYS A 199 -8.39 18.24 0.52
CA LYS A 199 -9.63 18.82 1.03
C LYS A 199 -9.37 20.11 1.81
N LEU A 200 -10.44 20.82 2.14
CA LEU A 200 -10.38 22.10 2.88
C LEU A 200 -9.62 22.01 4.21
N TYR A 201 -9.71 20.88 4.90
CA TYR A 201 -9.09 20.67 6.21
C TYR A 201 -7.85 19.77 6.14
N GLU A 202 -7.10 19.84 5.03
CA GLU A 202 -5.81 19.15 4.90
C GLU A 202 -4.88 19.56 6.04
N GLU A 203 -4.31 18.56 6.71
CA GLU A 203 -3.42 18.80 7.85
C GLU A 203 -2.34 17.72 7.92
N VAL A 204 -1.16 18.15 8.37
CA VAL A 204 -0.02 17.24 8.63
C VAL A 204 0.52 17.47 10.02
N ASN A 205 0.47 16.45 10.87
CA ASN A 205 1.13 16.43 12.18
C ASN A 205 2.39 15.56 12.10
N ARG A 206 3.57 16.17 12.35
CA ARG A 206 4.89 15.52 12.30
C ARG A 206 5.53 15.60 13.66
N ASN A 207 5.86 14.47 14.26
CA ASN A 207 6.56 14.43 15.54
C ASN A 207 7.16 13.03 15.81
N GLU A 208 7.82 12.91 16.96
CA GLU A 208 8.09 11.62 17.57
C GLU A 208 6.78 10.94 17.99
N LEU A 209 6.71 9.63 17.84
CA LEU A 209 5.50 8.84 18.11
C LEU A 209 5.02 8.99 19.56
N SER A 210 5.96 9.03 20.54
CA SER A 210 5.66 9.27 21.95
C SER A 210 4.92 10.61 22.17
N ASN A 211 5.41 11.68 21.53
CA ASN A 211 4.82 13.01 21.64
C ASN A 211 3.40 13.07 21.06
N ILE A 212 3.17 12.39 19.93
CA ILE A 212 1.82 12.35 19.34
C ILE A 212 0.85 11.58 20.23
N ILE A 213 1.31 10.46 20.84
CA ILE A 213 0.46 9.68 21.75
C ILE A 213 0.11 10.46 23.00
N GLU A 214 1.08 11.14 23.62
CA GLU A 214 0.90 11.91 24.84
C GLU A 214 -0.04 13.11 24.67
N ASN A 215 0.07 13.80 23.53
CA ASN A 215 -0.73 14.99 23.22
C ASN A 215 -1.88 14.72 22.25
N PHE A 216 -2.33 13.46 22.15
CA PHE A 216 -3.32 13.06 21.18
C PHE A 216 -4.67 13.71 21.44
N THR A 217 -5.20 14.38 20.42
CA THR A 217 -6.59 14.84 20.37
C THR A 217 -7.36 14.08 19.30
N PRO A 218 -8.63 13.70 19.56
CA PRO A 218 -9.42 12.99 18.55
C PRO A 218 -9.50 13.75 17.23
N ILE A 219 -9.18 13.08 16.14
CA ILE A 219 -9.19 13.63 14.79
C ILE A 219 -10.28 12.96 13.96
N LYS A 220 -10.73 13.65 12.91
CA LYS A 220 -11.75 13.17 11.97
C LYS A 220 -11.18 13.13 10.57
N GLY A 221 -11.86 12.40 9.67
CA GLY A 221 -11.53 12.34 8.25
C GLY A 221 -10.65 11.17 7.90
N GLU A 222 -10.17 11.15 6.66
CA GLU A 222 -9.33 10.09 6.12
C GLU A 222 -7.86 10.35 6.47
N ILE A 223 -7.16 9.29 6.85
CA ILE A 223 -5.82 9.39 7.43
C ILE A 223 -4.85 8.50 6.67
N VAL A 224 -3.68 9.07 6.36
CA VAL A 224 -2.47 8.35 5.99
C VAL A 224 -1.46 8.52 7.11
N LEU A 225 -1.04 7.39 7.70
CA LEU A 225 0.00 7.35 8.72
C LEU A 225 1.32 6.94 8.06
N ILE A 226 2.35 7.75 8.22
CA ILE A 226 3.69 7.48 7.71
C ILE A 226 4.62 7.31 8.91
N VAL A 227 5.37 6.20 8.92
CA VAL A 227 6.25 5.82 10.01
C VAL A 227 7.67 5.68 9.48
N GLU A 228 8.63 6.29 10.14
CA GLU A 228 10.05 6.15 9.82
C GLU A 228 10.49 4.69 9.88
N GLY A 229 11.32 4.26 8.93
CA GLY A 229 11.91 2.93 8.93
C GLY A 229 12.84 2.69 10.12
N ASN A 230 13.21 1.44 10.33
CA ASN A 230 14.16 1.09 11.37
C ASN A 230 15.54 1.74 11.08
N LYS A 231 16.00 2.61 12.00
CA LYS A 231 17.31 3.25 11.95
C LYS A 231 18.30 2.63 12.92
N GLU A 232 17.85 1.68 13.72
CA GLU A 232 18.82 0.94 14.53
C GLU A 232 19.84 0.34 13.57
N LYS A 233 21.06 0.89 13.62
CA LYS A 233 22.19 0.25 12.98
C LYS A 233 22.18 -1.16 13.55
N LYS A 234 22.10 -2.19 12.68
CA LYS A 234 22.59 -3.50 13.10
C LYS A 234 23.93 -3.21 13.72
N GLU A 235 24.02 -3.38 15.04
CA GLU A 235 25.34 -3.32 15.69
C GLU A 235 26.26 -4.10 14.77
N ASN A 236 27.35 -3.49 14.36
CA ASN A 236 28.41 -4.22 13.66
C ASN A 236 28.94 -5.20 14.70
N ILE A 237 28.23 -6.31 14.81
CA ILE A 237 28.62 -7.38 15.71
C ILE A 237 29.91 -7.86 15.13
N ASP A 238 31.01 -7.65 15.88
CA ASP A 238 32.27 -8.25 15.53
C ASP A 238 32.17 -9.76 15.81
N TYR A 239 31.69 -10.47 14.78
CA TYR A 239 31.55 -11.93 14.88
C TYR A 239 32.88 -12.60 15.22
N LYS A 240 34.02 -11.94 14.98
CA LYS A 240 35.33 -12.46 15.33
C LYS A 240 35.50 -12.46 16.85
N GLU A 241 35.15 -11.38 17.53
CA GLU A 241 35.16 -11.30 19.00
C GLU A 241 34.21 -12.31 19.64
N GLU A 242 33.00 -12.42 19.10
CA GLU A 242 31.99 -13.38 19.58
C GLU A 242 32.45 -14.83 19.38
N ILE A 243 33.00 -15.18 18.22
CA ILE A 243 33.56 -16.51 17.96
C ILE A 243 34.71 -16.79 18.89
N LYS A 244 35.65 -15.82 19.10
CA LYS A 244 36.75 -15.92 20.00
C LYS A 244 36.31 -16.19 21.43
N TYR A 245 35.29 -15.45 21.90
CA TYR A 245 34.69 -15.68 23.22
C TYR A 245 34.23 -17.13 23.42
N PHE A 246 33.54 -17.73 22.44
CA PHE A 246 33.11 -19.13 22.52
C PHE A 246 34.29 -20.12 22.42
N ILE A 247 35.33 -19.80 21.64
CA ILE A 247 36.55 -20.63 21.57
C ILE A 247 37.28 -20.61 22.93
N ASP A 248 37.41 -19.46 23.57
CA ASP A 248 38.01 -19.32 24.89
C ASP A 248 37.24 -20.06 25.98
N MET A 249 35.92 -20.26 25.78
CA MET A 249 35.07 -21.12 26.61
C MET A 249 35.20 -22.63 26.30
N GLY A 250 36.08 -23.03 25.38
CA GLY A 250 36.36 -24.44 25.05
C GLY A 250 35.55 -25.04 23.90
N TYR A 251 34.77 -24.23 23.15
CA TYR A 251 34.07 -24.71 21.98
C TYR A 251 35.00 -24.86 20.78
N SER A 252 34.77 -25.86 19.96
CA SER A 252 35.43 -25.90 18.65
C SER A 252 35.08 -24.69 17.80
N LYS A 253 36.00 -24.24 16.92
CA LYS A 253 35.69 -23.15 15.96
C LYS A 253 34.38 -23.35 15.20
N ARG A 254 34.07 -24.57 14.81
CA ARG A 254 32.86 -24.93 14.11
C ARG A 254 31.59 -24.76 14.96
N ASP A 255 31.70 -25.15 16.25
CA ASP A 255 30.57 -25.05 17.19
C ASP A 255 30.37 -23.60 17.63
N ALA A 256 31.45 -22.83 17.81
CA ALA A 256 31.42 -21.40 18.08
C ALA A 256 30.68 -20.64 16.96
N ILE A 257 31.03 -20.88 15.69
CA ILE A 257 30.35 -20.30 14.53
C ILE A 257 28.87 -20.74 14.48
N LYS A 258 28.56 -21.98 14.83
CA LYS A 258 27.19 -22.46 14.89
C LYS A 258 26.40 -21.70 15.97
N LYS A 259 26.97 -21.53 17.16
CA LYS A 259 26.34 -20.78 18.25
C LYS A 259 26.10 -19.30 17.88
N VAL A 260 27.10 -18.63 17.34
CA VAL A 260 26.97 -17.23 16.87
C VAL A 260 25.89 -17.13 15.78
N SER A 261 25.86 -18.08 14.84
CA SER A 261 24.82 -18.18 13.81
C SER A 261 23.40 -18.30 14.40
N GLU A 262 23.24 -19.09 15.45
CA GLU A 262 21.96 -19.31 16.13
C GLU A 262 21.55 -18.09 16.98
N ILE A 263 22.47 -17.49 17.74
CA ILE A 263 22.21 -16.34 18.58
C ILE A 263 21.78 -15.12 17.76
N TYR A 264 22.49 -14.85 16.67
CA TYR A 264 22.25 -13.66 15.84
C TYR A 264 21.37 -13.90 14.62
N ASN A 265 20.84 -15.13 14.46
CA ASN A 265 20.00 -15.55 13.32
C ASN A 265 20.62 -15.20 11.96
N ILE A 266 21.92 -15.50 11.80
CA ILE A 266 22.70 -15.20 10.59
C ILE A 266 23.21 -16.48 9.97
N SER A 267 23.27 -16.54 8.64
CA SER A 267 23.78 -17.73 7.95
C SER A 267 25.25 -17.98 8.28
N LYS A 268 25.60 -19.23 8.53
CA LYS A 268 26.99 -19.67 8.80
C LYS A 268 27.97 -19.22 7.70
N ASN A 269 27.50 -19.25 6.44
CA ASN A 269 28.33 -18.85 5.29
C ASN A 269 28.70 -17.36 5.37
N LYS A 270 27.82 -16.50 5.84
CA LYS A 270 28.11 -15.08 6.02
C LYS A 270 29.18 -14.88 7.09
N ILE A 271 29.04 -15.53 8.23
CA ILE A 271 30.02 -15.48 9.33
C ILE A 271 31.39 -16.04 8.88
N TYR A 272 31.40 -17.15 8.10
CA TYR A 272 32.63 -17.73 7.56
C TYR A 272 33.36 -16.80 6.59
N ASN A 273 32.63 -16.07 5.75
CA ASN A 273 33.23 -15.14 4.79
C ASN A 273 33.86 -13.94 5.52
N GLU A 274 33.17 -13.33 6.47
CA GLU A 274 33.71 -12.23 7.29
C GLU A 274 34.91 -12.66 8.16
N TYR A 275 34.99 -13.95 8.55
CA TYR A 275 36.10 -14.49 9.30
C TYR A 275 37.35 -14.84 8.45
N LYS A 276 37.16 -15.01 7.10
CA LYS A 276 38.24 -15.41 6.17
C LYS A 276 38.93 -14.24 5.46
N GLU A 277 38.42 -13.01 5.58
CA GLU A 277 39.03 -11.85 4.90
C GLU A 277 40.34 -11.32 5.58
N GLU A 278 41.06 -12.18 6.23
CA GLU A 278 42.48 -12.09 6.60
C GLU A 278 43.15 -13.42 6.20
#